data_073cfcba8eec752005e7e5d856a7d391
#
_entry.id   073cfcba8eec752005e7e5d856a7d391
#
_cell.length_a   1.000
_cell.length_b   1.000
_cell.length_c   1.000
_cell.angle_alpha   90.00
_cell.angle_beta   90.00
_cell.angle_gamma   90.00
#
_symmetry.space_group_name_H-M   'P 1'
#
loop_
_entity.id
_entity.type
_entity.pdbx_description
1 polymer ?
#
loop_
_entity_poly.entity_id
_entity_poly.type
_entity_poly.pdbx_seq_one_letter_code
_entity_poly.pdbx_strand_id
1 'polypeptide(L)'
;VDDHGVDCVIKKSDGTFIEIQIKARSSEVAEGDAALFSAIVHEYRPNFYFVFYSERLKMMWIMSSEEFLKECVTNKNGKNAGKHSIWFNGNKMNSVTGKREEYCKPQFEKYICKDFSRFY
;
A
#
# COMPACT_ATOMS: atom_id res chain seq x y z
N VAL A 1 -1.14 -15.57 10.36
CA VAL A 1 -1.43 -14.24 10.88
C VAL A 1 -0.32 -13.81 11.81
N ASP A 2 0.09 -12.64 11.65
CA ASP A 2 1.14 -12.07 12.44
C ASP A 2 0.55 -11.21 13.55
N ASP A 3 1.11 -11.30 14.75
CA ASP A 3 0.65 -10.55 15.89
C ASP A 3 1.18 -9.11 15.90
N HIS A 4 2.12 -8.80 15.00
CA HIS A 4 2.83 -7.52 14.98
C HIS A 4 2.86 -6.88 13.61
N GLY A 5 2.03 -7.37 12.70
CA GLY A 5 1.97 -6.88 11.34
C GLY A 5 3.15 -7.31 10.48
N VAL A 6 3.79 -8.45 10.80
CA VAL A 6 4.91 -8.97 10.01
C VAL A 6 4.51 -10.29 9.36
N ASP A 7 4.46 -10.30 8.02
CA ASP A 7 4.13 -11.49 7.25
C ASP A 7 5.37 -12.26 6.80
N CYS A 8 6.50 -11.56 6.66
CA CYS A 8 7.70 -12.14 6.09
C CYS A 8 8.92 -11.41 6.64
N VAL A 9 10.02 -12.15 6.82
CA VAL A 9 11.30 -11.58 7.22
C VAL A 9 12.34 -12.01 6.21
N ILE A 10 13.10 -11.06 5.67
CA ILE A 10 14.17 -11.32 4.73
C ILE A 10 15.49 -10.97 5.36
N LYS A 11 16.45 -11.90 5.28
CA LYS A 11 17.82 -11.64 5.69
C LYS A 11 18.61 -11.15 4.50
N LYS A 12 19.18 -9.95 4.60
CA LYS A 12 20.01 -9.38 3.55
C LYS A 12 21.43 -9.95 3.59
N SER A 13 22.15 -9.76 2.49
CA SER A 13 23.53 -10.25 2.36
C SER A 13 24.48 -9.66 3.39
N ASP A 14 24.18 -8.45 3.92
CA ASP A 14 24.99 -7.81 4.95
C ASP A 14 24.65 -8.29 6.36
N GLY A 15 23.74 -9.26 6.51
CA GLY A 15 23.33 -9.82 7.79
C GLY A 15 22.17 -9.12 8.46
N THR A 16 21.70 -7.98 7.94
CA THR A 16 20.54 -7.31 8.48
C THR A 16 19.25 -8.00 8.05
N PHE A 17 18.17 -7.77 8.81
CA PHE A 17 16.86 -8.33 8.51
C PHE A 17 15.91 -7.22 8.12
N ILE A 18 15.02 -7.53 7.16
CA ILE A 18 13.90 -6.67 6.77
C ILE A 18 12.61 -7.38 7.16
N GLU A 19 11.72 -6.67 7.83
CA GLU A 19 10.37 -7.13 8.13
C GLU A 19 9.41 -6.61 7.07
N ILE A 20 8.49 -7.43 6.59
CA ILE A 20 7.56 -7.07 5.53
C ILE A 20 6.13 -7.40 5.96
N GLN A 21 5.23 -6.45 5.77
CA GLN A 21 3.78 -6.68 5.88
C GLN A 21 3.15 -6.53 4.52
N ILE A 22 2.37 -7.54 4.11
CA ILE A 22 1.70 -7.54 2.82
C ILE A 22 0.24 -7.15 3.02
N LYS A 23 -0.21 -6.17 2.24
CA LYS A 23 -1.60 -5.72 2.20
C LYS A 23 -2.10 -5.90 0.78
N ALA A 24 -3.20 -6.63 0.60
CA ALA A 24 -3.75 -6.88 -0.72
C ALA A 24 -5.22 -6.45 -0.80
N ARG A 25 -5.62 -5.98 -1.97
CA ARG A 25 -7.02 -5.68 -2.28
C ARG A 25 -7.47 -6.60 -3.40
N SER A 26 -8.58 -7.27 -3.17
CA SER A 26 -9.20 -8.16 -4.14
C SER A 26 -9.77 -7.38 -5.33
N SER A 27 -9.94 -8.04 -6.46
CA SER A 27 -10.61 -7.45 -7.62
C SER A 27 -12.10 -7.21 -7.37
N GLU A 28 -12.66 -7.82 -6.32
CA GLU A 28 -14.09 -7.76 -5.98
C GLU A 28 -14.49 -6.53 -5.17
N VAL A 29 -13.54 -5.65 -4.86
CA VAL A 29 -13.85 -4.44 -4.07
C VAL A 29 -14.69 -3.45 -4.88
N ALA A 30 -15.34 -2.51 -4.18
CA ALA A 30 -16.19 -1.50 -4.79
C ALA A 30 -15.45 -0.69 -5.85
N GLU A 31 -16.21 -0.15 -6.80
CA GLU A 31 -15.66 0.74 -7.82
C GLU A 31 -14.99 1.95 -7.15
N GLY A 32 -13.78 2.26 -7.61
CA GLY A 32 -12.98 3.33 -7.03
C GLY A 32 -12.06 2.89 -5.90
N ASP A 33 -12.21 1.66 -5.39
CA ASP A 33 -11.46 1.18 -4.22
C ASP A 33 -10.37 0.17 -4.58
N ALA A 34 -9.99 0.08 -5.84
CA ALA A 34 -9.04 -0.94 -6.32
C ALA A 34 -7.74 -0.98 -5.52
N ALA A 35 -7.26 0.16 -5.05
CA ALA A 35 -6.03 0.26 -4.28
C ALA A 35 -6.18 1.19 -3.08
N LEU A 36 -7.33 1.14 -2.42
CA LEU A 36 -7.57 1.84 -1.16
C LEU A 36 -7.24 0.90 0.00
N PHE A 37 -6.28 1.28 0.81
CA PHE A 37 -5.88 0.53 2.01
C PHE A 37 -6.14 1.43 3.22
N SER A 38 -6.99 0.96 4.13
CA SER A 38 -7.46 1.79 5.24
C SER A 38 -7.37 1.08 6.58
N ALA A 39 -7.59 1.82 7.65
CA ALA A 39 -7.61 1.32 9.02
C ALA A 39 -6.29 0.63 9.41
N ILE A 40 -5.17 1.16 8.93
CA ILE A 40 -3.84 0.59 9.19
C ILE A 40 -3.30 1.17 10.49
N VAL A 41 -2.95 0.29 11.43
CA VAL A 41 -2.29 0.67 12.67
C VAL A 41 -0.79 0.49 12.45
N HIS A 42 -0.04 1.58 12.52
CA HIS A 42 1.40 1.52 12.28
C HIS A 42 2.11 2.67 12.98
N GLU A 43 3.22 2.34 13.63
CA GLU A 43 4.19 3.30 14.14
C GLU A 43 5.51 3.05 13.44
N TYR A 44 6.35 4.07 13.35
CA TYR A 44 7.63 3.96 12.68
C TYR A 44 8.45 2.76 13.21
N ARG A 45 8.95 1.95 12.28
CA ARG A 45 9.85 0.83 12.59
C ARG A 45 11.00 0.82 11.57
N PRO A 46 12.25 0.78 12.03
CA PRO A 46 13.38 0.65 11.10
C PRO A 46 13.35 -0.73 10.44
N ASN A 47 13.85 -0.79 9.21
CA ASN A 47 13.93 -2.05 8.45
C ASN A 47 12.57 -2.73 8.26
N PHE A 48 11.52 -1.94 8.14
CA PHE A 48 10.16 -2.43 7.93
C PHE A 48 9.62 -1.87 6.63
N TYR A 49 8.94 -2.74 5.84
CA TYR A 49 8.34 -2.37 4.57
C TYR A 49 6.91 -2.88 4.47
N PHE A 50 6.09 -2.11 3.78
CA PHE A 50 4.79 -2.56 3.31
C PHE A 50 4.90 -2.95 1.85
N VAL A 51 4.21 -4.04 1.48
CA VAL A 51 3.94 -4.39 0.08
C VAL A 51 2.44 -4.26 -0.11
N PHE A 52 2.02 -3.30 -0.91
CA PHE A 52 0.60 -3.09 -1.23
C PHE A 52 0.34 -3.64 -2.62
N TYR A 53 -0.61 -4.55 -2.74
CA TYR A 53 -0.96 -5.18 -4.01
C TYR A 53 -2.42 -4.98 -4.34
N SER A 54 -2.71 -4.51 -5.57
CA SER A 54 -4.06 -4.40 -6.11
C SER A 54 -4.25 -5.48 -7.17
N GLU A 55 -5.15 -6.42 -6.89
CA GLU A 55 -5.46 -7.50 -7.83
C GLU A 55 -6.11 -6.95 -9.11
N ARG A 56 -7.06 -6.00 -8.96
CA ARG A 56 -7.76 -5.44 -10.12
C ARG A 56 -6.85 -4.66 -11.05
N LEU A 57 -5.96 -3.84 -10.49
CA LEU A 57 -5.01 -3.05 -11.28
C LEU A 57 -3.78 -3.83 -11.66
N LYS A 58 -3.54 -4.98 -11.04
CA LYS A 58 -2.33 -5.80 -11.22
C LYS A 58 -1.07 -4.99 -10.98
N MET A 59 -1.10 -4.19 -9.91
CA MET A 59 -0.02 -3.29 -9.54
C MET A 59 0.41 -3.53 -8.12
N MET A 60 1.70 -3.30 -7.86
CA MET A 60 2.30 -3.46 -6.55
C MET A 60 3.09 -2.20 -6.20
N TRP A 61 2.90 -1.71 -4.98
CA TRP A 61 3.65 -0.59 -4.43
C TRP A 61 4.44 -1.09 -3.22
N ILE A 62 5.70 -0.74 -3.14
CA ILE A 62 6.56 -1.09 -1.99
C ILE A 62 7.00 0.20 -1.32
N MET A 63 6.75 0.30 -0.03
CA MET A 63 7.09 1.48 0.76
C MET A 63 7.75 1.07 2.07
N SER A 64 8.82 1.78 2.44
CA SER A 64 9.37 1.63 3.79
C SER A 64 8.39 2.22 4.80
N SER A 65 8.60 1.88 6.08
CA SER A 65 7.81 2.47 7.16
C SER A 65 7.81 4.00 7.10
N GLU A 66 8.97 4.60 6.90
CA GLU A 66 9.10 6.05 6.79
C GLU A 66 8.35 6.62 5.60
N GLU A 67 8.48 5.99 4.43
CA GLU A 67 7.77 6.41 3.22
C GLU A 67 6.26 6.34 3.39
N PHE A 68 5.78 5.25 3.99
CA PHE A 68 4.35 5.10 4.25
C PHE A 68 3.82 6.19 5.17
N LEU A 69 4.51 6.45 6.27
CA LEU A 69 4.06 7.47 7.22
C LEU A 69 4.08 8.87 6.64
N LYS A 70 5.00 9.12 5.70
CA LYS A 70 5.07 10.40 4.98
C LYS A 70 3.89 10.59 4.03
N GLU A 71 3.45 9.52 3.36
CA GLU A 71 2.46 9.61 2.28
C GLU A 71 1.03 9.32 2.74
N CYS A 72 0.84 8.63 3.86
CA CYS A 72 -0.49 8.23 4.29
C CYS A 72 -1.29 9.40 4.86
N VAL A 73 -2.60 9.16 4.97
CA VAL A 73 -3.51 10.05 5.69
C VAL A 73 -3.84 9.41 7.02
N THR A 74 -3.82 10.20 8.09
CA THR A 74 -4.18 9.73 9.42
C THR A 74 -5.61 10.16 9.74
N ASN A 75 -6.45 9.23 10.13
CA ASN A 75 -7.83 9.51 10.49
C ASN A 75 -7.86 10.27 11.82
N LYS A 76 -8.59 11.37 11.86
CA LYS A 76 -8.66 12.23 13.04
C LYS A 76 -9.85 11.95 13.93
N ASN A 77 -10.92 11.38 13.38
CA ASN A 77 -12.19 11.21 14.05
C ASN A 77 -12.75 9.79 13.89
N GLY A 78 -13.70 9.44 14.74
CA GLY A 78 -14.43 8.18 14.67
C GLY A 78 -13.67 7.01 15.26
N LYS A 79 -14.19 5.81 15.04
CA LYS A 79 -13.60 4.59 15.60
C LYS A 79 -12.23 4.25 15.04
N ASN A 80 -11.88 4.83 13.88
CA ASN A 80 -10.59 4.62 13.25
C ASN A 80 -9.62 5.78 13.49
N ALA A 81 -9.90 6.64 14.48
CA ALA A 81 -9.00 7.75 14.84
C ALA A 81 -7.60 7.20 15.16
N GLY A 82 -6.58 7.85 14.64
CA GLY A 82 -5.19 7.44 14.81
C GLY A 82 -4.72 6.37 13.83
N LYS A 83 -5.62 5.75 13.08
CA LYS A 83 -5.26 4.78 12.06
C LYS A 83 -4.98 5.47 10.74
N HIS A 84 -4.20 4.80 9.90
CA HIS A 84 -3.72 5.36 8.64
C HIS A 84 -4.44 4.78 7.45
N SER A 85 -4.52 5.57 6.38
CA SER A 85 -5.09 5.15 5.10
C SER A 85 -4.20 5.64 3.97
N ILE A 86 -4.14 4.87 2.90
CA ILE A 86 -3.44 5.28 1.68
C ILE A 86 -4.24 4.79 0.47
N TRP A 87 -4.36 5.65 -0.54
CA TRP A 87 -5.21 5.38 -1.69
C TRP A 87 -4.38 5.61 -2.96
N PHE A 88 -3.92 4.52 -3.55
CA PHE A 88 -3.01 4.58 -4.70
C PHE A 88 -3.70 4.83 -6.02
N ASN A 89 -5.00 4.57 -6.11
CA ASN A 89 -5.73 4.79 -7.35
C ASN A 89 -6.60 6.02 -7.28
N GLY A 90 -6.78 6.67 -8.44
CA GLY A 90 -7.82 7.65 -8.65
C GLY A 90 -8.93 7.03 -9.49
N ASN A 91 -10.04 7.74 -9.62
CA ASN A 91 -11.21 7.30 -10.38
C ASN A 91 -11.72 8.49 -11.19
N LYS A 92 -11.79 8.33 -12.51
CA LYS A 92 -12.22 9.41 -13.39
C LYS A 92 -13.23 8.91 -14.42
N MET A 93 -14.07 9.84 -14.91
CA MET A 93 -15.02 9.55 -15.98
C MET A 93 -14.31 9.58 -17.33
N ASN A 94 -14.48 8.51 -18.11
CA ASN A 94 -14.04 8.51 -19.50
C ASN A 94 -15.12 9.21 -20.34
N SER A 95 -14.79 10.34 -20.95
CA SER A 95 -15.74 11.15 -21.70
C SER A 95 -16.25 10.46 -22.98
N VAL A 96 -15.49 9.50 -23.51
CA VAL A 96 -15.87 8.77 -24.73
C VAL A 96 -16.85 7.64 -24.40
N THR A 97 -16.56 6.84 -23.36
CA THR A 97 -17.37 5.67 -23.01
C THR A 97 -18.47 5.97 -22.01
N GLY A 98 -18.38 7.10 -21.30
CA GLY A 98 -19.30 7.44 -20.22
C GLY A 98 -19.10 6.60 -18.95
N LYS A 99 -18.04 5.80 -18.90
CA LYS A 99 -17.74 4.91 -17.76
C LYS A 99 -16.63 5.49 -16.90
N ARG A 100 -16.67 5.17 -15.62
CA ARG A 100 -15.59 5.53 -14.72
C ARG A 100 -14.44 4.51 -14.85
N GLU A 101 -13.24 5.06 -14.79
CA GLU A 101 -12.02 4.25 -14.89
C GLU A 101 -11.10 4.53 -13.71
N GLU A 102 -10.57 3.48 -13.12
CA GLU A 102 -9.57 3.60 -12.07
C GLU A 102 -8.19 3.72 -12.72
N TYR A 103 -7.35 4.58 -12.15
CA TYR A 103 -5.98 4.78 -12.64
C TYR A 103 -5.03 4.88 -11.47
N CYS A 104 -3.75 4.57 -11.71
CA CYS A 104 -2.72 4.70 -10.68
C CYS A 104 -2.35 6.17 -10.53
N LYS A 105 -2.41 6.69 -9.31
CA LYS A 105 -2.07 8.10 -9.05
C LYS A 105 -0.59 8.34 -9.32
N PRO A 106 -0.25 9.36 -10.13
CA PRO A 106 1.16 9.65 -10.46
C PRO A 106 2.03 9.93 -9.25
N GLN A 107 1.47 10.48 -8.18
CA GLN A 107 2.23 10.81 -6.98
C GLN A 107 2.83 9.59 -6.29
N PHE A 108 2.29 8.39 -6.55
CA PHE A 108 2.79 7.14 -5.98
C PHE A 108 3.57 6.29 -6.98
N GLU A 109 3.77 6.78 -8.19
CA GLU A 109 4.44 6.03 -9.25
C GLU A 109 5.84 5.57 -8.83
N LYS A 110 6.55 6.38 -8.07
CA LYS A 110 7.90 6.06 -7.59
C LYS A 110 7.97 4.83 -6.69
N TYR A 111 6.83 4.40 -6.15
CA TYR A 111 6.76 3.22 -5.28
C TYR A 111 6.35 1.95 -6.02
N ILE A 112 5.95 2.06 -7.29
CA ILE A 112 5.53 0.92 -8.09
C ILE A 112 6.73 0.01 -8.35
N CYS A 113 6.55 -1.28 -8.05
CA CYS A 113 7.58 -2.29 -8.27
C CYS A 113 6.98 -3.46 -9.06
N LYS A 114 7.80 -4.05 -9.94
CA LYS A 114 7.40 -5.24 -10.68
C LYS A 114 7.80 -6.52 -9.98
N ASP A 115 8.75 -6.42 -9.08
CA ASP A 115 9.29 -7.56 -8.34
C ASP A 115 9.82 -7.08 -6.99
N PHE A 116 10.49 -7.96 -6.26
CA PHE A 116 11.00 -7.66 -4.93
C PHE A 116 12.49 -7.27 -4.91
N SER A 117 13.04 -6.88 -6.05
CA SER A 117 14.46 -6.52 -6.14
C SER A 117 14.85 -5.38 -5.19
N ARG A 118 13.89 -4.54 -4.81
CA ARG A 118 14.13 -3.46 -3.85
C ARG A 118 14.66 -3.96 -2.51
N PHE A 119 14.36 -5.20 -2.14
CA PHE A 119 14.80 -5.77 -0.86
C PHE A 119 16.21 -6.38 -0.90
N TYR A 120 16.80 -6.45 -2.07
CA TYR A 120 18.12 -7.04 -2.28
C TYR A 120 19.08 -6.04 -2.98
#